data_714065b2bd4e174ec8d9ee1208ff7840
#
_entry.id   714065b2bd4e174ec8d9ee1208ff7840
#
_cell.length_a   1.000
_cell.length_b   1.000
_cell.length_c   1.000
_cell.angle_alpha   90.00
_cell.angle_beta   90.00
_cell.angle_gamma   90.00
#
_symmetry.space_group_name_H-M   'P 1'
#
loop_
_entity.id
_entity.type
_entity.pdbx_description
1 polymer ?
#
loop_
_entity_poly.entity_id
_entity_poly.type
_entity_poly.pdbx_seq_one_letter_code
_entity_poly.pdbx_strand_id
1 'polypeptide(L)'
;GDVSAVSPHAVAHYDVPGFDKLFDFNRGSKVTGAGFPFYVGDAARLVRALLGFFLDEDAKAGYIEVNPPIFVNAASATATGQLPDKEGQMYETTPDRLFAVPTAEVPLTNFFRDEIVDEAELPIKRCAYTPCFRREAGSHGKDVRGLNRLHQFDKVELLKWVHPSSSYDELDKLRLDAENLLKKLELPYRVLLMCGGDLGFSQSKKYDLEVWAGGQKRWLEVSSCSNFESFQARRAQIRFRSKETGRPELVHTLNGSGLAVPRVLAAIIENNLQADGRVKIPQALVPYFGKEYLAFN
;
A
#
# COMPACT_ATOMS: atom_id res chain seq x y z
N GLY A 1 -6.15 -18.03 -2.49
CA GLY A 1 -7.38 -18.24 -3.25
C GLY A 1 -7.16 -19.17 -4.44
N ASP A 2 -8.24 -19.60 -5.06
CA ASP A 2 -8.21 -20.52 -6.20
C ASP A 2 -7.84 -19.75 -7.49
N VAL A 3 -6.66 -20.02 -8.04
CA VAL A 3 -6.21 -19.41 -9.30
C VAL A 3 -6.93 -19.95 -10.54
N SER A 4 -7.69 -21.05 -10.43
CA SER A 4 -8.49 -21.57 -11.53
C SER A 4 -9.76 -20.73 -11.80
N ALA A 5 -10.16 -19.89 -10.87
CA ALA A 5 -11.33 -19.03 -10.98
C ALA A 5 -11.11 -17.76 -11.83
N VAL A 6 -9.89 -17.52 -12.33
CA VAL A 6 -9.61 -16.37 -13.19
C VAL A 6 -10.20 -16.55 -14.59
N SER A 7 -10.47 -15.45 -15.26
CA SER A 7 -11.02 -15.45 -16.61
C SER A 7 -10.19 -16.30 -17.58
N PRO A 8 -10.80 -17.14 -18.41
CA PRO A 8 -10.10 -17.86 -19.49
C PRO A 8 -9.58 -16.90 -20.57
N HIS A 9 -10.03 -15.64 -20.59
CA HIS A 9 -9.62 -14.60 -21.52
C HIS A 9 -8.49 -13.73 -20.96
N ALA A 10 -7.93 -14.06 -19.78
CA ALA A 10 -6.90 -13.28 -19.12
C ALA A 10 -5.66 -13.10 -20.02
N VAL A 11 -5.32 -11.84 -20.28
CA VAL A 11 -4.06 -11.40 -20.88
C VAL A 11 -3.42 -10.38 -19.97
N ALA A 12 -2.11 -10.12 -20.12
CA ALA A 12 -1.46 -9.09 -19.31
C ALA A 12 -2.18 -7.75 -19.50
N HIS A 13 -2.41 -7.00 -18.42
CA HIS A 13 -3.23 -5.78 -18.45
C HIS A 13 -2.77 -4.77 -19.51
N TYR A 14 -1.46 -4.67 -19.74
CA TYR A 14 -0.85 -3.78 -20.75
C TYR A 14 -1.00 -4.29 -22.19
N ASP A 15 -1.44 -5.53 -22.40
CA ASP A 15 -1.72 -6.12 -23.71
C ASP A 15 -3.24 -6.10 -24.05
N VAL A 16 -4.09 -5.61 -23.11
CA VAL A 16 -5.53 -5.44 -23.36
C VAL A 16 -5.73 -4.33 -24.42
N PRO A 17 -6.46 -4.60 -25.53
CA PRO A 17 -6.73 -3.58 -26.54
C PRO A 17 -7.35 -2.31 -25.96
N GLY A 18 -6.76 -1.15 -26.24
CA GLY A 18 -7.23 0.14 -25.73
C GLY A 18 -6.76 0.47 -24.30
N PHE A 19 -5.89 -0.35 -23.72
CA PHE A 19 -5.30 -0.07 -22.39
C PHE A 19 -4.67 1.33 -22.33
N ASP A 20 -3.97 1.73 -23.37
CA ASP A 20 -3.28 3.03 -23.52
C ASP A 20 -4.23 4.24 -23.53
N LYS A 21 -5.51 4.05 -23.86
CA LYS A 21 -6.53 5.11 -23.81
C LYS A 21 -6.89 5.48 -22.36
N LEU A 22 -6.86 4.50 -21.46
CA LEU A 22 -7.18 4.68 -20.03
C LEU A 22 -5.94 4.90 -19.17
N PHE A 23 -4.78 4.38 -19.58
CA PHE A 23 -3.50 4.42 -18.88
C PHE A 23 -2.43 4.99 -19.80
N ASP A 24 -2.34 6.33 -19.87
CA ASP A 24 -1.51 7.03 -20.85
C ASP A 24 -0.08 7.25 -20.33
N PHE A 25 0.79 6.31 -20.61
CA PHE A 25 2.20 6.37 -20.27
C PHE A 25 2.98 7.36 -21.16
N ASN A 26 2.53 7.55 -22.40
CA ASN A 26 3.21 8.45 -23.36
C ASN A 26 3.08 9.91 -22.91
N ARG A 27 1.87 10.35 -22.57
CA ARG A 27 1.66 11.69 -22.01
C ARG A 27 2.31 11.86 -20.65
N GLY A 28 2.27 10.83 -19.82
CA GLY A 28 2.98 10.82 -18.53
C GLY A 28 4.47 11.01 -18.66
N SER A 29 5.10 10.28 -19.57
CA SER A 29 6.53 10.41 -19.87
C SER A 29 6.89 11.80 -20.39
N LYS A 30 6.01 12.44 -21.17
CA LYS A 30 6.19 13.81 -21.66
C LYS A 30 6.17 14.84 -20.54
N VAL A 31 5.35 14.63 -19.50
CA VAL A 31 5.16 15.59 -18.40
C VAL A 31 6.22 15.44 -17.32
N THR A 32 6.57 14.20 -16.98
CA THR A 32 7.45 13.94 -15.82
C THR A 32 8.60 12.99 -16.13
N GLY A 33 8.35 11.96 -16.95
CA GLY A 33 9.30 10.90 -17.26
C GLY A 33 8.63 9.52 -17.24
N ALA A 34 9.38 8.47 -17.52
CA ALA A 34 8.88 7.10 -17.50
C ALA A 34 8.38 6.72 -16.10
N GLY A 35 7.35 5.88 -16.04
CA GLY A 35 6.79 5.40 -14.76
C GLY A 35 5.79 6.34 -14.09
N PHE A 36 5.32 7.40 -14.77
CA PHE A 36 4.28 8.34 -14.31
C PHE A 36 3.10 8.37 -15.30
N PRO A 37 2.21 7.37 -15.32
CA PRO A 37 1.09 7.35 -16.23
C PRO A 37 0.00 8.37 -15.85
N PHE A 38 -0.73 8.87 -16.84
CA PHE A 38 -2.05 9.45 -16.60
C PHE A 38 -3.09 8.34 -16.52
N TYR A 39 -3.99 8.45 -15.56
CA TYR A 39 -5.24 7.68 -15.49
C TYR A 39 -6.34 8.52 -16.09
N VAL A 40 -7.04 8.02 -17.12
CA VAL A 40 -8.00 8.79 -17.90
C VAL A 40 -9.40 8.22 -17.77
N GLY A 41 -10.41 9.07 -17.65
CA GLY A 41 -11.82 8.68 -17.65
C GLY A 41 -12.17 7.64 -16.58
N ASP A 42 -12.65 6.49 -17.01
CA ASP A 42 -13.08 5.41 -16.11
C ASP A 42 -11.92 4.79 -15.32
N ALA A 43 -10.67 4.83 -15.81
CA ALA A 43 -9.52 4.41 -15.01
C ALA A 43 -9.32 5.31 -13.78
N ALA A 44 -9.37 6.63 -13.96
CA ALA A 44 -9.28 7.57 -12.83
C ALA A 44 -10.44 7.40 -11.85
N ARG A 45 -11.66 7.14 -12.37
CA ARG A 45 -12.83 6.84 -11.53
C ARG A 45 -12.65 5.55 -10.74
N LEU A 46 -12.10 4.51 -11.35
CA LEU A 46 -11.88 3.21 -10.70
C LEU A 46 -10.80 3.31 -9.60
N VAL A 47 -9.75 4.11 -9.81
CA VAL A 47 -8.77 4.41 -8.75
C VAL A 47 -9.45 5.04 -7.54
N ARG A 48 -10.30 6.08 -7.74
CA ARG A 48 -11.07 6.68 -6.62
C ARG A 48 -12.03 5.71 -5.96
N ALA A 49 -12.64 4.82 -6.74
CA ALA A 49 -13.53 3.78 -6.23
C ALA A 49 -12.77 2.79 -5.32
N LEU A 50 -11.58 2.35 -5.72
CA LEU A 50 -10.72 1.50 -4.91
C LEU A 50 -10.30 2.20 -3.62
N LEU A 51 -9.86 3.45 -3.69
CA LEU A 51 -9.45 4.22 -2.52
C LEU A 51 -10.61 4.40 -1.54
N GLY A 52 -11.78 4.81 -2.01
CA GLY A 52 -12.98 4.95 -1.16
C GLY A 52 -13.39 3.62 -0.52
N PHE A 53 -13.38 2.53 -1.30
CA PHE A 53 -13.67 1.20 -0.79
C PHE A 53 -12.67 0.76 0.30
N PHE A 54 -11.37 0.95 0.09
CA PHE A 54 -10.36 0.57 1.07
C PHE A 54 -10.52 1.35 2.38
N LEU A 55 -10.63 2.67 2.31
CA LEU A 55 -10.78 3.54 3.49
C LEU A 55 -12.06 3.22 4.27
N ASP A 56 -13.19 2.99 3.59
CA ASP A 56 -14.44 2.63 4.25
C ASP A 56 -14.37 1.25 4.96
N GLU A 57 -13.70 0.28 4.36
CA GLU A 57 -13.51 -1.03 4.98
C GLU A 57 -12.53 -0.98 6.15
N ASP A 58 -11.47 -0.19 6.04
CA ASP A 58 -10.52 0.05 7.12
C ASP A 58 -11.18 0.77 8.30
N ALA A 59 -12.07 1.74 8.03
CA ALA A 59 -12.88 2.40 9.06
C ALA A 59 -13.80 1.41 9.80
N LYS A 60 -14.42 0.45 9.07
CA LYS A 60 -15.21 -0.64 9.67
C LYS A 60 -14.36 -1.57 10.53
N ALA A 61 -13.07 -1.75 10.21
CA ALA A 61 -12.11 -2.50 11.01
C ALA A 61 -11.58 -1.71 12.23
N GLY A 62 -12.06 -0.47 12.43
CA GLY A 62 -11.76 0.38 13.59
C GLY A 62 -10.53 1.27 13.41
N TYR A 63 -10.07 1.48 12.17
CA TYR A 63 -9.06 2.49 11.89
C TYR A 63 -9.68 3.88 11.77
N ILE A 64 -9.01 4.88 12.32
CA ILE A 64 -9.38 6.29 12.10
C ILE A 64 -8.58 6.81 10.91
N GLU A 65 -9.28 7.32 9.90
CA GLU A 65 -8.67 7.92 8.73
C GLU A 65 -7.93 9.22 9.08
N VAL A 66 -6.76 9.39 8.51
CA VAL A 66 -5.93 10.60 8.61
C VAL A 66 -5.51 11.04 7.22
N ASN A 67 -5.53 12.32 6.95
CA ASN A 67 -4.98 12.91 5.73
C ASN A 67 -3.64 13.60 6.05
N PRO A 68 -2.50 12.92 5.89
CA PRO A 68 -1.20 13.42 6.30
C PRO A 68 -0.53 14.30 5.25
N PRO A 69 0.49 15.10 5.64
CA PRO A 69 1.39 15.73 4.68
C PRO A 69 2.11 14.71 3.80
N ILE A 70 2.25 15.02 2.51
CA ILE A 70 2.96 14.16 1.53
C ILE A 70 4.44 14.52 1.34
N PHE A 71 4.88 15.60 1.96
CA PHE A 71 6.30 15.96 2.12
C PHE A 71 6.68 15.90 3.58
N VAL A 72 7.79 15.25 3.88
CA VAL A 72 8.28 15.07 5.24
C VAL A 72 9.71 15.60 5.38
N ASN A 73 10.10 16.01 6.59
CA ASN A 73 11.47 16.41 6.88
C ASN A 73 12.38 15.20 7.13
N ALA A 74 13.69 15.45 7.16
CA ALA A 74 14.69 14.41 7.37
C ALA A 74 14.50 13.65 8.70
N ALA A 75 14.07 14.32 9.77
CA ALA A 75 13.82 13.68 11.06
C ALA A 75 12.71 12.61 10.96
N SER A 76 11.64 12.92 10.26
CA SER A 76 10.54 11.97 10.03
C SER A 76 10.96 10.76 9.20
N ALA A 77 11.73 10.98 8.13
CA ALA A 77 12.25 9.91 7.28
C ALA A 77 13.29 9.03 8.02
N THR A 78 14.09 9.64 8.90
CA THR A 78 15.05 8.91 9.76
C THR A 78 14.33 8.05 10.81
N ALA A 79 13.24 8.56 11.40
CA ALA A 79 12.49 7.85 12.43
C ALA A 79 11.92 6.50 11.93
N THR A 80 11.50 6.44 10.68
CA THR A 80 10.98 5.21 10.05
C THR A 80 12.06 4.35 9.37
N GLY A 81 13.31 4.82 9.31
CA GLY A 81 14.42 4.09 8.70
C GLY A 81 14.54 4.30 7.17
N GLN A 82 13.85 5.28 6.59
CA GLN A 82 14.00 5.63 5.17
C GLN A 82 15.32 6.38 4.91
N LEU A 83 15.81 7.12 5.89
CA LEU A 83 17.13 7.74 5.87
C LEU A 83 18.08 7.03 6.86
N PRO A 84 19.38 6.92 6.52
CA PRO A 84 20.02 7.33 5.26
C PRO A 84 19.57 6.48 4.07
N ASP A 85 19.21 7.13 2.95
CA ASP A 85 18.75 6.49 1.71
C ASP A 85 19.96 5.95 0.92
N LYS A 86 20.41 4.76 1.27
CA LYS A 86 21.56 4.11 0.64
C LYS A 86 21.30 3.66 -0.80
N GLU A 87 20.03 3.46 -1.15
CA GLU A 87 19.60 2.94 -2.45
C GLU A 87 19.12 4.05 -3.39
N GLY A 88 19.05 5.30 -2.92
CA GLY A 88 18.61 6.44 -3.71
C GLY A 88 17.14 6.37 -4.13
N GLN A 89 16.26 5.86 -3.25
CA GLN A 89 14.84 5.64 -3.56
C GLN A 89 13.95 6.86 -3.34
N MET A 90 14.39 7.82 -2.53
CA MET A 90 13.57 8.98 -2.18
C MET A 90 13.75 10.15 -3.14
N TYR A 91 12.65 10.85 -3.45
CA TYR A 91 12.69 12.16 -4.09
C TYR A 91 12.87 13.24 -3.04
N GLU A 92 13.87 14.10 -3.20
CA GLU A 92 14.18 15.24 -2.33
C GLU A 92 13.98 16.57 -3.05
N THR A 93 13.40 17.58 -2.38
CA THR A 93 13.32 18.96 -2.86
C THR A 93 14.59 19.72 -2.47
N THR A 94 15.23 20.40 -3.45
CA THR A 94 16.54 20.98 -3.23
C THR A 94 16.57 22.16 -2.26
N PRO A 95 15.71 23.22 -2.36
CA PRO A 95 15.81 24.35 -1.42
C PRO A 95 15.36 24.00 0.01
N ASP A 96 14.25 23.28 0.13
CA ASP A 96 13.59 23.05 1.42
C ASP A 96 14.08 21.77 2.12
N ARG A 97 14.79 20.91 1.40
CA ARG A 97 15.27 19.60 1.89
C ARG A 97 14.15 18.75 2.50
N LEU A 98 13.02 18.75 1.83
CA LEU A 98 11.90 17.89 2.13
C LEU A 98 11.91 16.66 1.23
N PHE A 99 11.34 15.58 1.71
CA PHE A 99 11.27 14.31 1.00
C PHE A 99 9.82 13.99 0.65
N ALA A 100 9.55 13.67 -0.62
CA ALA A 100 8.27 13.15 -1.02
C ALA A 100 8.08 11.74 -0.42
N VAL A 101 6.91 11.49 0.18
CA VAL A 101 6.68 10.24 0.92
C VAL A 101 6.71 9.02 -0.01
N PRO A 102 7.50 7.98 0.29
CA PRO A 102 7.47 6.72 -0.44
C PRO A 102 6.30 5.82 0.00
N THR A 103 5.67 6.16 1.12
CA THR A 103 4.55 5.47 1.78
C THR A 103 3.97 6.37 2.87
N ALA A 104 2.67 6.26 3.14
CA ALA A 104 2.04 6.94 4.27
C ALA A 104 2.55 6.45 5.65
N GLU A 105 3.25 5.32 5.69
CA GLU A 105 3.97 4.87 6.90
C GLU A 105 4.79 5.99 7.53
N VAL A 106 5.52 6.78 6.71
CA VAL A 106 6.42 7.80 7.23
C VAL A 106 5.68 8.89 8.00
N PRO A 107 4.72 9.62 7.44
CA PRO A 107 4.00 10.64 8.18
C PRO A 107 3.13 10.04 9.30
N LEU A 108 2.48 8.88 9.09
CA LEU A 108 1.65 8.26 10.11
C LEU A 108 2.47 7.84 11.33
N THR A 109 3.60 7.15 11.16
CA THR A 109 4.44 6.74 12.30
C THR A 109 4.87 7.95 13.13
N ASN A 110 5.14 9.09 12.49
CA ASN A 110 5.54 10.32 13.16
C ASN A 110 4.37 11.10 13.78
N PHE A 111 3.12 10.63 13.67
CA PHE A 111 1.96 11.31 14.22
C PHE A 111 2.08 11.53 15.74
N PHE A 112 2.65 10.58 16.46
CA PHE A 112 2.92 10.67 17.89
C PHE A 112 4.42 10.84 18.22
N ARG A 113 5.22 11.38 17.30
CA ARG A 113 6.66 11.61 17.57
C ARG A 113 6.84 12.53 18.76
N ASP A 114 7.77 12.12 19.67
CA ASP A 114 8.10 12.80 20.92
C ASP A 114 6.96 12.83 21.96
N GLU A 115 5.95 11.97 21.81
CA GLU A 115 4.78 11.93 22.71
C GLU A 115 4.75 10.68 23.61
N ILE A 116 3.99 10.80 24.69
CA ILE A 116 3.66 9.70 25.61
C ILE A 116 2.15 9.54 25.60
N VAL A 117 1.67 8.46 24.97
CA VAL A 117 0.23 8.13 24.90
C VAL A 117 -0.25 7.42 26.18
N ASP A 118 -1.56 7.40 26.41
CA ASP A 118 -2.14 6.59 27.50
C ASP A 118 -2.11 5.10 27.08
N GLU A 119 -1.65 4.23 27.98
CA GLU A 119 -1.68 2.78 27.78
C GLU A 119 -3.11 2.25 27.50
N ALA A 120 -4.13 2.89 28.08
CA ALA A 120 -5.53 2.50 27.89
C ALA A 120 -6.03 2.73 26.45
N GLU A 121 -5.37 3.58 25.67
CA GLU A 121 -5.71 3.82 24.26
C GLU A 121 -5.14 2.76 23.31
N LEU A 122 -4.17 1.95 23.78
CA LEU A 122 -3.55 0.92 22.94
C LEU A 122 -4.46 -0.31 22.76
N PRO A 123 -4.61 -0.84 21.55
CA PRO A 123 -3.93 -0.44 20.30
C PRO A 123 -4.57 0.79 19.63
N ILE A 124 -3.76 1.78 19.27
CA ILE A 124 -4.22 2.92 18.48
C ILE A 124 -4.08 2.56 17.00
N LYS A 125 -5.15 2.74 16.22
CA LYS A 125 -5.22 2.39 14.80
C LYS A 125 -5.47 3.62 13.94
N ARG A 126 -4.67 3.81 12.88
CA ARG A 126 -4.86 4.87 11.88
C ARG A 126 -4.69 4.30 10.48
N CYS A 127 -5.44 4.85 9.53
CA CYS A 127 -5.21 4.60 8.11
C CYS A 127 -5.07 5.91 7.36
N ALA A 128 -4.35 5.88 6.24
CA ALA A 128 -4.20 7.04 5.38
C ALA A 128 -4.01 6.64 3.92
N TYR A 129 -4.64 7.39 3.04
CA TYR A 129 -4.30 7.42 1.64
C TYR A 129 -3.20 8.45 1.40
N THR A 130 -2.19 8.09 0.62
CA THR A 130 -1.26 9.03 -0.01
C THR A 130 -0.88 8.59 -1.41
N PRO A 131 -0.58 9.51 -2.34
CA PRO A 131 0.33 9.21 -3.42
C PRO A 131 1.69 8.83 -2.80
N CYS A 132 2.34 7.84 -3.38
CA CYS A 132 3.65 7.35 -2.95
C CYS A 132 4.65 7.60 -4.07
N PHE A 133 5.83 8.07 -3.74
CA PHE A 133 6.87 8.46 -4.68
C PHE A 133 8.13 7.63 -4.45
N ARG A 134 8.53 6.84 -5.46
CA ARG A 134 9.74 6.00 -5.41
C ARG A 134 10.56 6.18 -6.67
N ARG A 135 11.85 6.39 -6.54
CA ARG A 135 12.74 6.53 -7.69
C ARG A 135 12.95 5.23 -8.45
N GLU A 136 12.61 4.09 -7.83
CA GLU A 136 12.73 2.76 -8.43
C GLU A 136 14.13 2.51 -9.02
N ALA A 137 15.17 3.05 -8.36
CA ALA A 137 16.54 2.95 -8.79
C ALA A 137 16.96 1.48 -8.95
N GLY A 138 17.52 1.14 -10.11
CA GLY A 138 17.96 -0.23 -10.41
C GLY A 138 16.88 -1.17 -10.96
N SER A 139 15.63 -0.74 -11.10
CA SER A 139 14.55 -1.58 -11.65
C SER A 139 14.53 -1.56 -13.17
N HIS A 140 14.61 -2.74 -13.81
CA HIS A 140 14.69 -2.89 -15.27
C HIS A 140 13.87 -4.09 -15.77
N GLY A 141 13.49 -4.08 -17.06
CA GLY A 141 12.93 -5.23 -17.74
C GLY A 141 11.42 -5.43 -17.61
N LYS A 142 10.94 -6.68 -17.62
CA LYS A 142 9.51 -7.02 -17.66
C LYS A 142 8.74 -6.55 -16.40
N ASP A 143 9.42 -6.37 -15.28
CA ASP A 143 8.80 -5.98 -14.02
C ASP A 143 8.34 -4.52 -13.98
N VAL A 144 8.77 -3.69 -14.93
CA VAL A 144 8.40 -2.27 -15.04
C VAL A 144 7.30 -2.00 -16.08
N ARG A 145 6.75 -3.04 -16.74
CA ARG A 145 5.69 -2.84 -17.75
C ARG A 145 4.33 -2.57 -17.11
N GLY A 146 3.59 -1.67 -17.72
CA GLY A 146 2.23 -1.33 -17.31
C GLY A 146 2.20 -0.81 -15.85
N LEU A 147 1.25 -1.32 -15.06
CA LEU A 147 0.99 -0.90 -13.69
C LEU A 147 1.84 -1.65 -12.63
N ASN A 148 2.77 -2.51 -13.04
CA ASN A 148 3.51 -3.36 -12.10
C ASN A 148 4.44 -2.58 -11.17
N ARG A 149 5.09 -1.53 -11.69
CA ARG A 149 6.06 -0.71 -10.96
C ARG A 149 6.06 0.72 -11.50
N LEU A 150 5.72 1.66 -10.64
CA LEU A 150 5.54 3.08 -10.97
C LEU A 150 6.36 3.95 -10.02
N HIS A 151 6.80 5.11 -10.51
CA HIS A 151 7.49 6.13 -9.71
C HIS A 151 6.52 6.92 -8.83
N GLN A 152 5.27 7.04 -9.26
CA GLN A 152 4.16 7.60 -8.49
C GLN A 152 2.98 6.63 -8.54
N PHE A 153 2.43 6.29 -7.37
CA PHE A 153 1.27 5.40 -7.26
C PHE A 153 0.48 5.68 -5.99
N ASP A 154 -0.79 5.29 -6.00
CA ASP A 154 -1.70 5.47 -4.87
C ASP A 154 -1.71 4.24 -3.97
N LYS A 155 -1.67 4.50 -2.65
CA LYS A 155 -1.69 3.44 -1.63
C LYS A 155 -2.44 3.90 -0.38
N VAL A 156 -3.27 3.03 0.18
CA VAL A 156 -3.76 3.17 1.54
C VAL A 156 -2.79 2.43 2.47
N GLU A 157 -2.47 3.03 3.60
CA GLU A 157 -1.60 2.45 4.62
C GLU A 157 -2.36 2.32 5.93
N LEU A 158 -2.20 1.17 6.57
CA LEU A 158 -2.68 0.86 7.92
C LEU A 158 -1.51 0.97 8.89
N LEU A 159 -1.72 1.61 10.03
CA LEU A 159 -0.70 1.73 11.06
C LEU A 159 -1.31 1.51 12.45
N LYS A 160 -0.57 0.80 13.30
CA LYS A 160 -0.92 0.58 14.70
C LYS A 160 0.23 0.93 15.61
N TRP A 161 -0.07 1.62 16.71
CA TRP A 161 0.79 1.70 17.90
C TRP A 161 0.20 0.77 18.94
N VAL A 162 1.01 -0.16 19.44
CA VAL A 162 0.51 -1.26 20.27
C VAL A 162 1.38 -1.47 21.50
N HIS A 163 0.80 -2.11 22.51
CA HIS A 163 1.56 -2.58 23.67
C HIS A 163 2.53 -3.70 23.21
N PRO A 164 3.80 -3.71 23.70
CA PRO A 164 4.79 -4.70 23.28
C PRO A 164 4.33 -6.16 23.43
N SER A 165 3.60 -6.48 24.51
CA SER A 165 3.14 -7.85 24.78
C SER A 165 2.12 -8.38 23.78
N SER A 166 1.40 -7.52 23.06
CA SER A 166 0.37 -7.90 22.09
C SER A 166 0.77 -7.70 20.63
N SER A 167 2.00 -7.22 20.36
CA SER A 167 2.40 -6.74 19.04
C SER A 167 2.34 -7.80 17.94
N TYR A 168 2.63 -9.05 18.24
CA TYR A 168 2.58 -10.14 17.25
C TYR A 168 1.14 -10.56 16.96
N ASP A 169 0.25 -10.59 17.95
CA ASP A 169 -1.19 -10.86 17.74
C ASP A 169 -1.83 -9.72 16.93
N GLU A 170 -1.42 -8.47 17.20
CA GLU A 170 -1.90 -7.30 16.46
C GLU A 170 -1.36 -7.27 15.01
N LEU A 171 -0.18 -7.85 14.74
CA LEU A 171 0.31 -8.05 13.38
C LEU A 171 -0.58 -9.03 12.61
N ASP A 172 -0.96 -10.16 13.22
CA ASP A 172 -1.85 -11.13 12.60
C ASP A 172 -3.24 -10.52 12.31
N LYS A 173 -3.77 -9.68 13.21
CA LYS A 173 -5.02 -8.94 12.97
C LYS A 173 -4.88 -7.93 11.83
N LEU A 174 -3.76 -7.19 11.76
CA LEU A 174 -3.49 -6.24 10.67
C LEU A 174 -3.41 -6.94 9.32
N ARG A 175 -2.74 -8.11 9.26
CA ARG A 175 -2.72 -8.97 8.08
C ARG A 175 -4.12 -9.41 7.66
N LEU A 176 -4.97 -9.82 8.62
CA LEU A 176 -6.35 -10.21 8.35
C LEU A 176 -7.21 -9.04 7.84
N ASP A 177 -6.99 -7.82 8.33
CA ASP A 177 -7.65 -6.62 7.84
C ASP A 177 -7.33 -6.41 6.35
N ALA A 178 -6.04 -6.49 5.95
CA ALA A 178 -5.62 -6.39 4.56
C ALA A 178 -6.14 -7.56 3.68
N GLU A 179 -6.13 -8.80 4.19
CA GLU A 179 -6.72 -9.95 3.49
C GLU A 179 -8.22 -9.78 3.21
N ASN A 180 -8.95 -9.15 4.15
CA ASN A 180 -10.39 -8.92 4.01
C ASN A 180 -10.71 -8.05 2.79
N LEU A 181 -9.87 -7.07 2.46
CA LEU A 181 -10.02 -6.27 1.25
C LEU A 181 -9.91 -7.14 -0.01
N LEU A 182 -8.92 -8.03 -0.07
CA LEU A 182 -8.72 -8.94 -1.20
C LEU A 182 -9.86 -9.96 -1.34
N LYS A 183 -10.37 -10.48 -0.21
CA LYS A 183 -11.53 -11.39 -0.18
C LYS A 183 -12.79 -10.73 -0.75
N LYS A 184 -13.05 -9.48 -0.35
CA LYS A 184 -14.20 -8.71 -0.85
C LYS A 184 -14.08 -8.34 -2.33
N LEU A 185 -12.84 -8.18 -2.82
CA LEU A 185 -12.57 -7.99 -4.25
C LEU A 185 -12.57 -9.30 -5.05
N GLU A 186 -12.79 -10.45 -4.38
CA GLU A 186 -12.82 -11.79 -5.00
C GLU A 186 -11.52 -12.12 -5.78
N LEU A 187 -10.39 -11.52 -5.39
CA LEU A 187 -9.10 -11.75 -6.02
C LEU A 187 -8.40 -12.97 -5.42
N PRO A 188 -7.88 -13.91 -6.24
CA PRO A 188 -7.01 -14.97 -5.76
C PRO A 188 -5.74 -14.37 -5.17
N TYR A 189 -5.42 -14.71 -3.92
CA TYR A 189 -4.24 -14.21 -3.22
C TYR A 189 -3.55 -15.31 -2.40
N ARG A 190 -2.31 -15.06 -2.05
CA ARG A 190 -1.56 -15.85 -1.08
C ARG A 190 -0.87 -14.95 -0.05
N VAL A 191 -0.52 -15.54 1.09
CA VAL A 191 0.24 -14.88 2.14
C VAL A 191 1.62 -15.55 2.22
N LEU A 192 2.66 -14.74 2.23
CA LEU A 192 4.05 -15.15 2.40
C LEU A 192 4.55 -14.69 3.76
N LEU A 193 5.09 -15.60 4.56
CA LEU A 193 5.93 -15.21 5.69
C LEU A 193 7.34 -14.94 5.15
N MET A 194 7.80 -13.71 5.31
CA MET A 194 9.09 -13.31 4.78
C MET A 194 10.24 -14.00 5.52
N CYS A 195 11.18 -14.55 4.76
CA CYS A 195 12.38 -15.15 5.33
C CYS A 195 13.40 -14.08 5.76
N GLY A 196 14.33 -14.45 6.66
CA GLY A 196 15.30 -13.51 7.21
C GLY A 196 16.20 -12.83 6.16
N GLY A 197 16.40 -13.46 4.99
CA GLY A 197 17.21 -12.89 3.91
C GLY A 197 16.54 -11.71 3.18
N ASP A 198 15.19 -11.65 3.23
CA ASP A 198 14.39 -10.61 2.58
C ASP A 198 13.73 -9.65 3.59
N LEU A 199 13.97 -9.84 4.89
CA LEU A 199 13.56 -8.87 5.90
C LEU A 199 14.39 -7.59 5.79
N GLY A 200 13.71 -6.44 5.75
CA GLY A 200 14.37 -5.15 5.91
C GLY A 200 15.01 -5.03 7.30
N PHE A 201 16.09 -4.25 7.41
CA PHE A 201 16.87 -4.10 8.65
C PHE A 201 16.07 -3.55 9.85
N SER A 202 14.91 -2.96 9.61
CA SER A 202 14.04 -2.36 10.64
C SER A 202 12.92 -3.28 11.13
N GLN A 203 12.66 -4.39 10.43
CA GLN A 203 11.52 -5.27 10.66
C GLN A 203 11.93 -6.51 11.45
N SER A 204 11.08 -6.93 12.40
CA SER A 204 11.26 -8.18 13.17
C SER A 204 10.47 -9.35 12.57
N LYS A 205 9.29 -9.07 12.00
CA LYS A 205 8.44 -10.04 11.29
C LYS A 205 7.64 -9.33 10.21
N LYS A 206 7.50 -9.99 9.06
CA LYS A 206 6.81 -9.43 7.91
C LYS A 206 6.01 -10.50 7.18
N TYR A 207 4.77 -10.15 6.79
CA TYR A 207 3.95 -10.91 5.85
C TYR A 207 3.76 -10.09 4.59
N ASP A 208 3.92 -10.70 3.42
CA ASP A 208 3.50 -10.11 2.16
C ASP A 208 2.22 -10.79 1.66
N LEU A 209 1.28 -9.98 1.18
CA LEU A 209 0.10 -10.45 0.48
C LEU A 209 0.31 -10.23 -1.01
N GLU A 210 0.16 -11.30 -1.77
CA GLU A 210 0.32 -11.27 -3.22
C GLU A 210 -0.98 -11.71 -3.89
N VAL A 211 -1.39 -10.98 -4.93
CA VAL A 211 -2.51 -11.34 -5.80
C VAL A 211 -2.00 -12.05 -7.04
N TRP A 212 -2.80 -12.99 -7.56
CA TRP A 212 -2.51 -13.63 -8.84
C TRP A 212 -2.89 -12.70 -10.00
N ALA A 213 -1.95 -12.42 -10.88
CA ALA A 213 -2.15 -11.73 -12.15
C ALA A 213 -2.27 -12.79 -13.26
N GLY A 214 -3.50 -13.12 -13.66
CA GLY A 214 -3.81 -14.27 -14.52
C GLY A 214 -3.23 -14.15 -15.93
N GLY A 215 -3.17 -12.94 -16.47
CA GLY A 215 -2.59 -12.69 -17.79
C GLY A 215 -1.07 -12.76 -17.80
N GLN A 216 -0.43 -12.27 -16.75
CA GLN A 216 1.03 -12.35 -16.57
C GLN A 216 1.49 -13.71 -16.03
N LYS A 217 0.57 -14.53 -15.51
CA LYS A 217 0.84 -15.81 -14.85
C LYS A 217 1.87 -15.70 -13.72
N ARG A 218 1.70 -14.68 -12.86
CA ARG A 218 2.60 -14.41 -11.73
C ARG A 218 1.87 -13.81 -10.54
N TRP A 219 2.48 -13.94 -9.38
CA TRP A 219 2.05 -13.27 -8.16
C TRP A 219 2.59 -11.84 -8.10
N LEU A 220 1.75 -10.89 -7.68
CA LEU A 220 2.11 -9.49 -7.49
C LEU A 220 1.86 -9.11 -6.04
N GLU A 221 2.89 -8.64 -5.34
CA GLU A 221 2.77 -8.09 -3.99
C GLU A 221 1.88 -6.84 -3.99
N VAL A 222 0.85 -6.83 -3.16
CA VAL A 222 -0.11 -5.71 -3.00
C VAL A 222 -0.16 -5.16 -1.58
N SER A 223 0.37 -5.88 -0.62
CA SER A 223 0.50 -5.45 0.77
C SER A 223 1.71 -6.10 1.42
N SER A 224 2.36 -5.35 2.30
CA SER A 224 3.43 -5.81 3.17
C SER A 224 3.08 -5.41 4.60
N CYS A 225 2.79 -6.41 5.46
CA CYS A 225 2.38 -6.22 6.85
C CYS A 225 3.56 -6.52 7.76
N SER A 226 4.04 -5.54 8.51
CA SER A 226 5.30 -5.62 9.27
C SER A 226 5.13 -5.23 10.73
N ASN A 227 5.87 -5.92 11.60
CA ASN A 227 6.11 -5.54 12.98
C ASN A 227 7.55 -5.01 13.10
N PHE A 228 7.69 -3.79 13.58
CA PHE A 228 8.98 -3.13 13.78
C PHE A 228 9.43 -3.18 15.24
N GLU A 229 8.62 -3.81 16.09
CA GLU A 229 8.82 -3.74 17.55
C GLU A 229 9.10 -2.30 17.99
N SER A 230 10.14 -2.08 18.79
CA SER A 230 10.50 -0.75 19.28
C SER A 230 11.41 0.05 18.33
N PHE A 231 11.77 -0.48 17.15
CA PHE A 231 12.74 0.16 16.27
C PHE A 231 12.34 1.59 15.89
N GLN A 232 11.14 1.76 15.35
CA GLN A 232 10.62 3.08 14.96
C GLN A 232 10.25 3.93 16.17
N ALA A 233 9.61 3.33 17.17
CA ALA A 233 9.23 4.03 18.40
C ALA A 233 10.45 4.61 19.15
N ARG A 234 11.57 3.88 19.17
CA ARG A 234 12.83 4.36 19.75
C ARG A 234 13.38 5.58 19.01
N ARG A 235 13.37 5.56 17.68
CA ARG A 235 13.84 6.67 16.85
C ARG A 235 12.94 7.89 16.93
N ALA A 236 11.60 7.65 16.92
CA ALA A 236 10.59 8.70 16.99
C ALA A 236 10.21 9.09 18.43
N GLN A 237 10.80 8.45 19.47
CA GLN A 237 10.52 8.69 20.89
C GLN A 237 9.02 8.56 21.24
N ILE A 238 8.34 7.56 20.65
CA ILE A 238 6.93 7.27 20.91
C ILE A 238 6.81 6.30 22.07
N ARG A 239 6.18 6.72 23.14
CA ARG A 239 6.10 5.98 24.39
C ARG A 239 4.66 5.91 24.90
N PHE A 240 4.38 4.99 25.77
CA PHE A 240 3.17 4.97 26.59
C PHE A 240 3.55 5.04 28.07
N ARG A 241 2.61 5.50 28.91
CA ARG A 241 2.81 5.49 30.36
C ARG A 241 2.32 4.17 30.92
N SER A 242 3.25 3.29 31.31
CA SER A 242 2.93 1.99 31.87
C SER A 242 2.18 2.14 33.20
N LYS A 243 1.04 1.51 33.31
CA LYS A 243 0.23 1.46 34.58
C LYS A 243 0.87 0.60 35.63
N GLU A 244 1.65 -0.39 35.23
CA GLU A 244 2.35 -1.30 36.14
C GLU A 244 3.56 -0.59 36.79
N THR A 245 4.39 0.06 35.96
CA THR A 245 5.65 0.66 36.44
C THR A 245 5.56 2.17 36.73
N GLY A 246 4.51 2.84 36.25
CA GLY A 246 4.35 4.28 36.27
C GLY A 246 5.33 5.04 35.36
N ARG A 247 6.19 4.32 34.60
CA ARG A 247 7.26 4.88 33.79
C ARG A 247 6.90 4.92 32.30
N PRO A 248 7.49 5.84 31.52
CA PRO A 248 7.37 5.81 30.07
C PRO A 248 8.11 4.59 29.49
N GLU A 249 7.40 3.81 28.67
CA GLU A 249 7.93 2.65 27.94
C GLU A 249 7.67 2.81 26.44
N LEU A 250 8.51 2.22 25.58
CA LEU A 250 8.34 2.30 24.14
C LEU A 250 7.15 1.47 23.67
N VAL A 251 6.32 2.04 22.80
CA VAL A 251 5.32 1.25 22.05
C VAL A 251 6.01 0.37 21.00
N HIS A 252 5.32 -0.64 20.49
CA HIS A 252 5.65 -1.26 19.22
C HIS A 252 4.84 -0.63 18.09
N THR A 253 5.43 -0.51 16.91
CA THR A 253 4.77 0.00 15.70
C THR A 253 4.59 -1.12 14.69
N LEU A 254 3.40 -1.16 14.07
CA LEU A 254 3.05 -2.08 13.01
C LEU A 254 2.48 -1.29 11.85
N ASN A 255 2.82 -1.67 10.64
CA ASN A 255 2.13 -1.12 9.47
C ASN A 255 1.88 -2.18 8.40
N GLY A 256 0.98 -1.88 7.49
CA GLY A 256 0.70 -2.68 6.33
C GLY A 256 -0.11 -1.92 5.31
N SER A 257 0.02 -2.28 4.03
CA SER A 257 -0.77 -1.64 2.99
C SER A 257 -2.20 -2.16 2.98
N GLY A 258 -3.13 -1.26 2.98
CA GLY A 258 -4.53 -1.55 2.81
C GLY A 258 -5.17 -1.02 1.51
N LEU A 259 -4.66 -1.15 0.34
CA LEU A 259 -3.68 -1.87 -0.44
C LEU A 259 -2.94 -0.92 -1.41
N ALA A 260 -1.97 -1.46 -2.19
CA ALA A 260 -1.35 -0.73 -3.31
C ALA A 260 -2.24 -0.80 -4.57
N VAL A 261 -2.82 0.35 -4.96
CA VAL A 261 -3.85 0.43 -6.02
C VAL A 261 -3.40 -0.13 -7.38
N PRO A 262 -2.21 0.20 -7.94
CA PRO A 262 -1.90 -0.20 -9.32
C PRO A 262 -1.87 -1.70 -9.54
N ARG A 263 -1.31 -2.46 -8.60
CA ARG A 263 -1.21 -3.92 -8.73
C ARG A 263 -2.54 -4.61 -8.49
N VAL A 264 -3.38 -4.09 -7.59
CA VAL A 264 -4.77 -4.55 -7.42
C VAL A 264 -5.56 -4.29 -8.69
N LEU A 265 -5.40 -3.10 -9.28
CA LEU A 265 -6.06 -2.73 -10.54
C LEU A 265 -5.61 -3.62 -11.70
N ALA A 266 -4.30 -3.90 -11.82
CA ALA A 266 -3.77 -4.86 -12.80
C ALA A 266 -4.42 -6.25 -12.63
N ALA A 267 -4.51 -6.75 -11.39
CA ALA A 267 -5.13 -8.03 -11.10
C ALA A 267 -6.63 -8.05 -11.43
N ILE A 268 -7.38 -6.97 -11.12
CA ILE A 268 -8.80 -6.86 -11.51
C ILE A 268 -8.95 -6.91 -13.04
N ILE A 269 -8.13 -6.13 -13.77
CA ILE A 269 -8.18 -6.10 -15.24
C ILE A 269 -7.91 -7.48 -15.81
N GLU A 270 -6.85 -8.14 -15.37
CA GLU A 270 -6.43 -9.43 -15.92
C GLU A 270 -7.40 -10.55 -15.58
N ASN A 271 -7.79 -10.65 -14.28
CA ASN A 271 -8.58 -11.77 -13.80
C ASN A 271 -10.06 -11.71 -14.22
N ASN A 272 -10.57 -10.51 -14.48
CA ASN A 272 -11.99 -10.29 -14.76
C ASN A 272 -12.28 -9.90 -16.22
N LEU A 273 -11.29 -10.00 -17.13
CA LEU A 273 -11.45 -9.70 -18.54
C LEU A 273 -12.48 -10.64 -19.17
N GLN A 274 -13.43 -10.07 -19.91
CA GLN A 274 -14.51 -10.82 -20.60
C GLN A 274 -14.18 -11.06 -22.08
N ALA A 275 -14.90 -11.96 -22.72
CA ALA A 275 -14.74 -12.28 -24.13
C ALA A 275 -14.96 -11.07 -25.06
N ASP A 276 -15.77 -10.10 -24.64
CA ASP A 276 -16.06 -8.86 -25.38
C ASP A 276 -15.03 -7.73 -25.12
N GLY A 277 -13.95 -8.01 -24.38
CA GLY A 277 -12.88 -7.06 -24.06
C GLY A 277 -13.19 -6.10 -22.91
N ARG A 278 -14.38 -6.19 -22.28
CA ARG A 278 -14.70 -5.44 -21.06
C ARG A 278 -14.16 -6.16 -19.82
N VAL A 279 -13.95 -5.43 -18.75
CA VAL A 279 -13.55 -5.99 -17.46
C VAL A 279 -14.74 -5.93 -16.50
N LYS A 280 -15.16 -7.08 -15.97
CA LYS A 280 -16.19 -7.14 -14.94
C LYS A 280 -15.65 -6.57 -13.63
N ILE A 281 -16.36 -5.62 -13.06
CA ILE A 281 -15.98 -4.99 -11.79
C ILE A 281 -16.40 -5.90 -10.61
N PRO A 282 -15.51 -6.14 -9.61
CA PRO A 282 -15.90 -6.84 -8.39
C PRO A 282 -17.15 -6.22 -7.75
N GLN A 283 -18.08 -7.07 -7.30
CA GLN A 283 -19.38 -6.61 -6.79
C GLN A 283 -19.26 -5.57 -5.68
N ALA A 284 -18.25 -5.70 -4.80
CA ALA A 284 -18.00 -4.75 -3.72
C ALA A 284 -17.61 -3.35 -4.22
N LEU A 285 -17.05 -3.22 -5.43
CA LEU A 285 -16.67 -1.93 -6.02
C LEU A 285 -17.77 -1.27 -6.85
N VAL A 286 -18.81 -2.01 -7.26
CA VAL A 286 -19.88 -1.45 -8.11
C VAL A 286 -20.53 -0.21 -7.50
N PRO A 287 -20.83 -0.14 -6.18
CA PRO A 287 -21.42 1.05 -5.57
C PRO A 287 -20.49 2.29 -5.64
N TYR A 288 -19.17 2.09 -5.57
CA TYR A 288 -18.16 3.15 -5.63
C TYR A 288 -17.86 3.58 -7.07
N PHE A 289 -17.74 2.62 -7.97
CA PHE A 289 -17.45 2.86 -9.38
C PHE A 289 -18.68 3.31 -10.17
N GLY A 290 -19.88 2.82 -9.82
CA GLY A 290 -21.16 3.16 -10.43
C GLY A 290 -21.42 2.47 -11.77
N LYS A 291 -20.63 1.45 -12.12
CA LYS A 291 -20.78 0.64 -13.34
C LYS A 291 -20.38 -0.81 -13.04
N GLU A 292 -20.97 -1.77 -13.73
CA GLU A 292 -20.62 -3.19 -13.61
C GLU A 292 -19.40 -3.58 -14.45
N TYR A 293 -19.07 -2.79 -15.46
CA TYR A 293 -17.96 -3.08 -16.39
C TYR A 293 -17.10 -1.84 -16.64
N LEU A 294 -15.79 -2.07 -16.75
CA LEU A 294 -14.84 -1.13 -17.33
C LEU A 294 -14.68 -1.46 -18.82
N ALA A 295 -14.78 -0.45 -19.68
CA ALA A 295 -14.56 -0.57 -21.13
C ALA A 295 -13.34 0.28 -21.55
N PHE A 296 -12.59 -0.19 -22.53
CA PHE A 296 -11.39 0.47 -23.07
C PHE A 296 -11.69 1.24 -24.37
N ASN A 297 -12.83 1.91 -24.45
CA ASN A 297 -13.30 2.61 -25.66
C ASN A 297 -12.63 3.98 -25.85
#